data_7cdade905142c039bd40cad53f80ad4b
#
_entry.id   7cdade905142c039bd40cad53f80ad4b
#
_cell.length_a   1.000
_cell.length_b   1.000
_cell.length_c   1.000
_cell.angle_alpha   90.00
_cell.angle_beta   90.00
_cell.angle_gamma   90.00
#
_symmetry.space_group_name_H-M   'P 1'
#
loop_
_entity.id
_entity.type
_entity.pdbx_description
1 polymer ?
#
loop_
_entity_poly.entity_id
_entity_poly.type
_entity_poly.pdbx_seq_one_letter_code
_entity_poly.pdbx_strand_id
1 'polypeptide(L)'
;MTHTSHTAHVSDAQRRVEEDLLDRVVASFDSCENPRLKLLMQSLTVHLHEFIRDVRLTEDEWNQAIDFLTRVGHITDDKRQEFVLLSDTLGASMQTIAVNNEAYEDATEATVFGPFFVDDAPEVSHGGDIAGGAHGQPAWVEGTVTDTDGNPVPNARIE
;
A
#
# COMPACT_ATOMS: atom_id res chain seq x y z
N MET A 1 -8.18 -4.01 -21.39
CA MET A 1 -8.68 -2.63 -21.49
C MET A 1 -7.58 -1.81 -22.14
N THR A 2 -7.78 -1.33 -23.35
CA THR A 2 -6.81 -0.54 -24.10
C THR A 2 -6.75 0.86 -23.51
N HIS A 3 -5.65 1.19 -22.83
CA HIS A 3 -5.33 2.55 -22.46
C HIS A 3 -5.16 3.39 -23.74
N THR A 4 -6.15 4.22 -24.02
CA THR A 4 -6.03 5.21 -25.10
C THR A 4 -5.14 6.33 -24.56
N SER A 5 -3.84 6.29 -24.87
CA SER A 5 -2.90 7.38 -24.61
C SER A 5 -3.36 8.62 -25.37
N HIS A 6 -3.87 9.61 -24.68
CA HIS A 6 -4.01 10.98 -25.20
C HIS A 6 -2.62 11.63 -25.19
N THR A 7 -1.76 11.20 -26.14
CA THR A 7 -0.48 11.91 -26.37
C THR A 7 -0.76 13.20 -27.12
N ALA A 8 -1.13 14.26 -26.39
CA ALA A 8 -0.96 15.61 -26.91
C ALA A 8 0.51 15.78 -27.35
N HIS A 9 0.75 16.30 -28.53
CA HIS A 9 2.09 16.45 -29.10
C HIS A 9 2.87 17.49 -28.28
N VAL A 10 3.65 17.01 -27.31
CA VAL A 10 4.50 17.88 -26.47
C VAL A 10 5.71 18.28 -27.29
N SER A 11 6.02 19.58 -27.35
CA SER A 11 7.18 20.08 -28.07
C SER A 11 8.48 19.63 -27.42
N ASP A 12 9.56 19.52 -28.21
CA ASP A 12 10.88 19.15 -27.69
C ASP A 12 11.40 20.15 -26.66
N ALA A 13 11.06 21.42 -26.82
CA ALA A 13 11.40 22.46 -25.85
C ALA A 13 10.73 22.21 -24.49
N GLN A 14 9.44 21.84 -24.50
CA GLN A 14 8.71 21.53 -23.29
C GLN A 14 9.25 20.27 -22.61
N ARG A 15 9.55 19.21 -23.38
CA ARG A 15 10.17 17.99 -22.82
C ARG A 15 11.49 18.29 -22.10
N ARG A 16 12.35 19.11 -22.69
CA ARG A 16 13.62 19.51 -22.05
C ARG A 16 13.40 20.25 -20.73
N VAL A 17 12.40 21.10 -20.65
CA VAL A 17 12.05 21.80 -19.41
C VAL A 17 11.59 20.82 -18.33
N GLU A 18 10.74 19.86 -18.70
CA GLU A 18 10.24 18.82 -17.79
C GLU A 18 11.38 17.88 -17.31
N GLU A 19 12.30 17.52 -18.18
CA GLU A 19 13.47 16.69 -17.87
C GLU A 19 14.46 17.43 -16.96
N ASP A 20 14.81 18.68 -17.30
CA ASP A 20 15.73 19.49 -16.49
C ASP A 20 15.18 19.76 -15.08
N LEU A 21 13.85 19.92 -14.93
CA LEU A 21 13.22 20.03 -13.63
C LEU A 21 13.40 18.73 -12.82
N LEU A 22 13.14 17.56 -13.42
CA LEU A 22 13.31 16.27 -12.78
C LEU A 22 14.76 16.07 -12.32
N ASP A 23 15.73 16.31 -13.21
CA ASP A 23 17.15 16.12 -12.92
C ASP A 23 17.60 16.97 -11.72
N ARG A 24 17.16 18.23 -11.67
CA ARG A 24 17.47 19.14 -10.54
C ARG A 24 16.86 18.68 -9.24
N VAL A 25 15.61 18.20 -9.24
CA VAL A 25 14.96 17.68 -8.04
C VAL A 25 15.64 16.39 -7.57
N VAL A 26 15.94 15.46 -8.47
CA VAL A 26 16.67 14.22 -8.14
C VAL A 26 18.05 14.53 -7.56
N ALA A 27 18.80 15.44 -8.19
CA ALA A 27 20.13 15.86 -7.70
C ALA A 27 20.08 16.56 -6.34
N SER A 28 18.96 17.20 -5.96
CA SER A 28 18.82 17.83 -4.63
C SER A 28 18.96 16.84 -3.48
N PHE A 29 18.69 15.55 -3.71
CA PHE A 29 18.86 14.48 -2.71
C PHE A 29 20.30 13.97 -2.60
N ASP A 30 21.25 14.46 -3.40
CA ASP A 30 22.63 13.96 -3.40
C ASP A 30 23.36 14.17 -2.10
N SER A 31 22.98 15.20 -1.33
CA SER A 31 23.54 15.48 -0.01
C SER A 31 22.93 14.62 1.12
N CYS A 32 21.96 13.75 0.83
CA CYS A 32 21.35 12.90 1.86
C CYS A 32 22.33 11.83 2.34
N GLU A 33 22.66 11.86 3.63
CA GLU A 33 23.61 10.93 4.24
C GLU A 33 23.08 9.50 4.36
N ASN A 34 21.74 9.32 4.42
CA ASN A 34 21.13 8.00 4.46
C ASN A 34 20.93 7.45 3.02
N PRO A 35 21.71 6.46 2.58
CA PRO A 35 21.67 5.98 1.20
C PRO A 35 20.34 5.33 0.84
N ARG A 36 19.67 4.69 1.82
CA ARG A 36 18.35 4.09 1.57
C ARG A 36 17.28 5.14 1.39
N LEU A 37 17.25 6.16 2.24
CA LEU A 37 16.32 7.28 2.12
C LEU A 37 16.55 8.03 0.80
N LYS A 38 17.82 8.29 0.44
CA LYS A 38 18.18 8.89 -0.85
C LYS A 38 17.56 8.11 -2.02
N LEU A 39 17.79 6.79 -2.07
CA LEU A 39 17.25 5.92 -3.11
C LEU A 39 15.72 5.99 -3.19
N LEU A 40 15.03 5.93 -2.03
CA LEU A 40 13.57 6.00 -1.97
C LEU A 40 13.04 7.32 -2.51
N MET A 41 13.63 8.45 -2.08
CA MET A 41 13.18 9.79 -2.51
C MET A 41 13.46 10.05 -3.99
N GLN A 42 14.62 9.63 -4.49
CA GLN A 42 14.94 9.76 -5.92
C GLN A 42 14.00 8.92 -6.78
N SER A 43 13.77 7.66 -6.42
CA SER A 43 12.84 6.77 -7.13
C SER A 43 11.40 7.29 -7.10
N LEU A 44 10.90 7.71 -5.92
CA LEU A 44 9.57 8.28 -5.79
C LEU A 44 9.40 9.53 -6.68
N THR A 45 10.40 10.41 -6.69
CA THR A 45 10.38 11.63 -7.51
C THR A 45 10.28 11.30 -8.99
N VAL A 46 11.08 10.35 -9.47
CA VAL A 46 11.05 9.91 -10.89
C VAL A 46 9.64 9.44 -11.26
N HIS A 47 9.07 8.49 -10.52
CA HIS A 47 7.75 7.92 -10.82
C HIS A 47 6.61 8.93 -10.67
N LEU A 48 6.70 9.86 -9.71
CA LEU A 48 5.72 10.93 -9.58
C LEU A 48 5.74 11.90 -10.78
N HIS A 49 6.92 12.29 -11.23
CA HIS A 49 7.07 13.14 -12.41
C HIS A 49 6.62 12.42 -13.70
N GLU A 50 6.93 11.13 -13.82
CA GLU A 50 6.44 10.30 -14.93
C GLU A 50 4.92 10.24 -14.92
N PHE A 51 4.30 9.95 -13.78
CA PHE A 51 2.84 9.96 -13.64
C PHE A 51 2.22 11.29 -14.08
N ILE A 52 2.73 12.42 -13.57
CA ILE A 52 2.22 13.76 -13.92
C ILE A 52 2.32 14.00 -15.42
N ARG A 53 3.41 13.60 -16.06
CA ARG A 53 3.62 13.75 -17.51
C ARG A 53 2.70 12.83 -18.32
N ASP A 54 2.55 11.58 -17.89
CA ASP A 54 1.76 10.57 -18.60
C ASP A 54 0.29 10.93 -18.63
N VAL A 55 -0.27 11.38 -17.49
CA VAL A 55 -1.69 11.78 -17.41
C VAL A 55 -1.91 13.24 -17.82
N ARG A 56 -0.86 14.04 -18.03
CA ARG A 56 -0.94 15.50 -18.27
C ARG A 56 -1.78 16.20 -17.22
N LEU A 57 -1.44 15.92 -15.94
CA LEU A 57 -2.17 16.43 -14.78
C LEU A 57 -2.36 17.95 -14.87
N THR A 58 -3.60 18.40 -14.74
CA THR A 58 -3.92 19.83 -14.73
C THR A 58 -3.72 20.46 -13.35
N GLU A 59 -3.57 21.79 -13.29
CA GLU A 59 -3.47 22.52 -12.03
C GLU A 59 -4.72 22.34 -11.15
N ASP A 60 -5.91 22.29 -11.76
CA ASP A 60 -7.15 22.05 -11.02
C ASP A 60 -7.21 20.64 -10.41
N GLU A 61 -6.80 19.61 -11.14
CA GLU A 61 -6.71 18.25 -10.64
C GLU A 61 -5.66 18.14 -9.53
N TRP A 62 -4.52 18.78 -9.70
CA TRP A 62 -3.49 18.86 -8.65
C TRP A 62 -4.02 19.52 -7.38
N ASN A 63 -4.72 20.67 -7.49
CA ASN A 63 -5.34 21.34 -6.35
C ASN A 63 -6.36 20.43 -5.65
N GLN A 64 -7.21 19.72 -6.39
CA GLN A 64 -8.18 18.78 -5.85
C GLN A 64 -7.49 17.62 -5.08
N ALA A 65 -6.36 17.11 -5.61
CA ALA A 65 -5.57 16.09 -4.94
C ALA A 65 -4.96 16.60 -3.61
N ILE A 66 -4.42 17.83 -3.60
CA ILE A 66 -3.90 18.46 -2.39
C ILE A 66 -5.02 18.65 -1.35
N ASP A 67 -6.18 19.14 -1.75
CA ASP A 67 -7.34 19.31 -0.86
C ASP A 67 -7.81 17.96 -0.29
N PHE A 68 -7.81 16.91 -1.10
CA PHE A 68 -8.15 15.58 -0.66
C PHE A 68 -7.16 15.06 0.40
N LEU A 69 -5.85 15.12 0.12
CA LEU A 69 -4.81 14.68 1.06
C LEU A 69 -4.83 15.49 2.36
N THR A 70 -5.11 16.79 2.27
CA THR A 70 -5.28 17.67 3.44
C THR A 70 -6.44 17.19 4.33
N ARG A 71 -7.59 16.86 3.73
CA ARG A 71 -8.73 16.29 4.48
C ARG A 71 -8.41 14.94 5.09
N VAL A 72 -7.71 14.06 4.38
CA VAL A 72 -7.23 12.77 4.92
C VAL A 72 -6.36 13.01 6.16
N GLY A 73 -5.43 13.97 6.09
CA GLY A 73 -4.59 14.35 7.24
C GLY A 73 -5.39 14.87 8.44
N HIS A 74 -6.43 15.70 8.18
CA HIS A 74 -7.25 16.28 9.24
C HIS A 74 -8.10 15.25 10.02
N ILE A 75 -8.46 14.14 9.40
CA ILE A 75 -9.26 13.08 10.02
C ILE A 75 -8.42 11.89 10.53
N THR A 76 -7.11 11.94 10.32
CA THR A 76 -6.16 10.96 10.87
C THR A 76 -5.81 11.32 12.30
N ASP A 77 -5.90 10.34 13.21
CA ASP A 77 -5.51 10.46 14.63
C ASP A 77 -4.85 9.16 15.12
N ASP A 78 -4.58 9.05 16.43
CA ASP A 78 -3.90 7.90 17.05
C ASP A 78 -4.67 6.57 16.89
N LYS A 79 -5.97 6.62 16.60
CA LYS A 79 -6.84 5.44 16.45
C LYS A 79 -7.31 5.23 15.02
N ARG A 80 -7.20 6.25 14.20
CA ARG A 80 -7.75 6.31 12.86
C ARG A 80 -6.68 6.72 11.86
N GLN A 81 -6.14 5.77 11.13
CA GLN A 81 -5.05 6.00 10.18
C GLN A 81 -5.57 6.00 8.74
N GLU A 82 -6.06 7.15 8.28
CA GLU A 82 -6.68 7.27 6.95
C GLU A 82 -5.67 7.19 5.79
N PHE A 83 -4.39 7.48 6.03
CA PHE A 83 -3.35 7.25 5.02
C PHE A 83 -3.09 5.76 4.78
N VAL A 84 -3.28 4.91 5.81
CA VAL A 84 -3.23 3.45 5.63
C VAL A 84 -4.42 3.01 4.77
N LEU A 85 -5.64 3.50 5.05
CA LEU A 85 -6.82 3.22 4.23
C LEU A 85 -6.62 3.67 2.77
N LEU A 86 -6.02 4.84 2.55
CA LEU A 86 -5.69 5.31 1.20
C LEU A 86 -4.68 4.37 0.51
N SER A 87 -3.64 3.94 1.23
CA SER A 87 -2.66 2.96 0.77
C SER A 87 -3.32 1.64 0.37
N ASP A 88 -4.24 1.14 1.18
CA ASP A 88 -5.00 -0.08 0.92
C ASP A 88 -5.88 0.06 -0.33
N THR A 89 -6.60 1.17 -0.44
CA THR A 89 -7.46 1.47 -1.59
C THR A 89 -6.68 1.54 -2.91
N LEU A 90 -5.46 2.06 -2.86
CA LEU A 90 -4.55 2.13 -4.01
C LEU A 90 -3.76 0.83 -4.25
N GLY A 91 -3.92 -0.18 -3.38
CA GLY A 91 -3.19 -1.44 -3.44
C GLY A 91 -1.72 -1.33 -3.05
N ALA A 92 -1.26 -0.17 -2.54
CA ALA A 92 0.14 0.04 -2.18
C ALA A 92 0.56 -0.81 -0.98
N SER A 93 -0.33 -1.01 -0.01
CA SER A 93 -0.10 -1.92 1.13
C SER A 93 0.10 -3.36 0.65
N MET A 94 -0.79 -3.86 -0.21
CA MET A 94 -0.69 -5.22 -0.76
C MET A 94 0.55 -5.38 -1.64
N GLN A 95 0.90 -4.39 -2.46
CA GLN A 95 2.13 -4.41 -3.25
C GLN A 95 3.37 -4.46 -2.35
N THR A 96 3.36 -3.75 -1.22
CA THR A 96 4.45 -3.78 -0.25
C THR A 96 4.57 -5.16 0.39
N ILE A 97 3.45 -5.78 0.78
CA ILE A 97 3.43 -7.16 1.31
C ILE A 97 4.00 -8.12 0.27
N ALA A 98 3.54 -8.07 -0.97
CA ALA A 98 3.99 -8.94 -2.05
C ALA A 98 5.50 -8.82 -2.33
N VAL A 99 6.06 -7.62 -2.28
CA VAL A 99 7.51 -7.39 -2.48
C VAL A 99 8.36 -7.92 -1.31
N ASN A 100 7.80 -8.00 -0.10
CA ASN A 100 8.52 -8.43 1.11
C ASN A 100 8.30 -9.91 1.46
N ASN A 101 7.31 -10.55 0.86
CA ASN A 101 6.98 -11.94 1.11
C ASN A 101 6.99 -12.70 -0.22
N GLU A 102 8.08 -13.40 -0.46
CA GLU A 102 8.22 -14.21 -1.66
C GLU A 102 7.18 -15.34 -1.66
N ALA A 103 6.50 -15.52 -2.77
CA ALA A 103 5.55 -16.62 -2.92
C ALA A 103 6.31 -17.94 -3.05
N TYR A 104 5.98 -18.92 -2.20
CA TYR A 104 6.55 -20.26 -2.25
C TYR A 104 5.51 -21.22 -2.85
N GLU A 105 5.63 -21.49 -4.15
CA GLU A 105 4.80 -22.48 -4.88
C GLU A 105 3.32 -22.52 -4.45
N ASP A 106 2.92 -23.53 -3.69
CA ASP A 106 1.54 -23.75 -3.24
C ASP A 106 1.23 -23.12 -1.86
N ALA A 107 2.13 -22.30 -1.30
CA ALA A 107 1.87 -21.61 -0.04
C ALA A 107 0.77 -20.55 -0.19
N THR A 108 -0.03 -20.38 0.86
CA THR A 108 -1.01 -19.28 0.93
C THR A 108 -0.30 -17.94 0.83
N GLU A 109 -0.78 -17.07 -0.04
CA GLU A 109 -0.22 -15.73 -0.22
C GLU A 109 -0.33 -14.89 1.05
N ALA A 110 0.72 -14.12 1.35
CA ALA A 110 0.70 -13.15 2.43
C ALA A 110 -0.27 -12.00 2.13
N THR A 111 -0.92 -11.48 3.16
CA THR A 111 -1.86 -10.36 3.04
C THR A 111 -1.68 -9.38 4.20
N VAL A 112 -2.30 -8.21 4.10
CA VAL A 112 -2.44 -7.28 5.23
C VAL A 112 -3.42 -7.84 6.25
N PHE A 113 -3.30 -7.39 7.51
CA PHE A 113 -4.30 -7.70 8.53
C PHE A 113 -5.66 -7.16 8.14
N GLY A 114 -6.72 -7.91 8.49
CA GLY A 114 -8.09 -7.45 8.31
C GLY A 114 -8.44 -6.25 9.22
N PRO A 115 -9.51 -5.53 8.93
CA PRO A 115 -9.87 -4.30 9.65
C PRO A 115 -10.31 -4.53 11.11
N PHE A 116 -10.53 -5.76 11.51
CA PHE A 116 -10.95 -6.13 12.87
C PHE A 116 -9.82 -6.74 13.70
N PHE A 117 -8.60 -6.80 13.13
CA PHE A 117 -7.43 -7.27 13.86
C PHE A 117 -7.09 -6.32 15.01
N VAL A 118 -6.80 -6.88 16.19
CA VAL A 118 -6.30 -6.18 17.37
C VAL A 118 -5.20 -7.01 18.04
N ASP A 119 -4.07 -6.39 18.38
CA ASP A 119 -2.88 -7.06 18.93
C ASP A 119 -3.14 -7.75 20.28
N ASP A 120 -4.10 -7.26 21.06
CA ASP A 120 -4.44 -7.70 22.40
C ASP A 120 -5.80 -8.43 22.46
N ALA A 121 -6.18 -9.09 21.37
CA ALA A 121 -7.40 -9.90 21.34
C ALA A 121 -7.38 -10.95 22.44
N PRO A 122 -8.53 -11.19 23.12
CA PRO A 122 -8.62 -12.21 24.16
C PRO A 122 -8.31 -13.60 23.62
N GLU A 123 -7.43 -14.32 24.31
CA GLU A 123 -7.14 -15.73 23.95
C GLU A 123 -8.38 -16.61 24.22
N VAL A 124 -8.74 -17.40 23.23
CA VAL A 124 -9.82 -18.38 23.33
C VAL A 124 -9.26 -19.78 23.05
N SER A 125 -9.65 -20.74 23.89
CA SER A 125 -9.23 -22.14 23.68
C SER A 125 -9.74 -22.67 22.35
N HIS A 126 -9.02 -23.59 21.75
CA HIS A 126 -9.42 -24.28 20.53
C HIS A 126 -10.85 -24.85 20.65
N GLY A 127 -11.71 -24.51 19.70
CA GLY A 127 -13.14 -24.85 19.72
C GLY A 127 -14.00 -23.99 20.66
N GLY A 128 -13.44 -22.94 21.26
CA GLY A 128 -14.19 -22.02 22.11
C GLY A 128 -15.08 -21.05 21.30
N ASP A 129 -16.07 -20.48 21.99
CA ASP A 129 -16.98 -19.50 21.40
C ASP A 129 -16.36 -18.09 21.41
N ILE A 130 -16.14 -17.53 20.23
CA ILE A 130 -15.62 -16.16 20.03
C ILE A 130 -16.74 -15.13 19.83
N ALA A 131 -18.02 -15.55 19.80
CA ALA A 131 -19.14 -14.65 19.57
C ALA A 131 -19.41 -13.70 20.76
N GLY A 132 -18.89 -14.01 21.96
CA GLY A 132 -19.04 -13.16 23.14
C GLY A 132 -20.48 -12.85 23.53
N GLY A 133 -21.43 -13.73 23.16
CA GLY A 133 -22.87 -13.53 23.40
C GLY A 133 -23.58 -12.68 22.33
N ALA A 134 -22.94 -12.40 21.19
CA ALA A 134 -23.58 -11.71 20.08
C ALA A 134 -24.78 -12.50 19.55
N HIS A 135 -25.86 -11.78 19.22
CA HIS A 135 -27.03 -12.39 18.60
C HIS A 135 -26.82 -12.62 17.13
N GLY A 136 -27.13 -13.82 16.66
CA GLY A 136 -26.98 -14.15 15.25
C GLY A 136 -27.17 -15.64 15.00
N GLN A 137 -27.01 -16.06 13.75
CA GLN A 137 -26.97 -17.47 13.38
C GLN A 137 -25.58 -18.03 13.71
N PRO A 138 -25.46 -19.13 14.46
CA PRO A 138 -24.18 -19.74 14.76
C PRO A 138 -23.42 -20.14 13.50
N ALA A 139 -22.12 -19.84 13.47
CA ALA A 139 -21.21 -20.25 12.41
C ALA A 139 -19.98 -20.94 13.05
N TRP A 140 -19.41 -21.90 12.34
CA TRP A 140 -18.18 -22.60 12.72
C TRP A 140 -17.10 -22.25 11.72
N VAL A 141 -15.92 -21.98 12.26
CA VAL A 141 -14.72 -21.79 11.45
C VAL A 141 -13.69 -22.84 11.90
N GLU A 142 -13.23 -23.65 10.98
CA GLU A 142 -12.15 -24.61 11.22
C GLU A 142 -11.15 -24.57 10.08
N GLY A 143 -9.90 -24.87 10.37
CA GLY A 143 -8.84 -24.90 9.38
C GLY A 143 -7.63 -25.67 9.89
N THR A 144 -6.73 -26.01 8.98
CA THR A 144 -5.44 -26.67 9.28
C THR A 144 -4.32 -25.81 8.73
N VAL A 145 -3.28 -25.60 9.51
CA VAL A 145 -2.06 -24.92 9.05
C VAL A 145 -0.99 -25.98 8.80
N THR A 146 -0.51 -26.05 7.57
CA THR A 146 0.53 -26.99 7.15
C THR A 146 1.68 -26.25 6.48
N ASP A 147 2.87 -26.89 6.46
CA ASP A 147 3.94 -26.47 5.56
C ASP A 147 3.63 -26.89 4.11
N THR A 148 4.52 -26.53 3.18
CA THR A 148 4.37 -26.84 1.74
C THR A 148 4.47 -28.34 1.43
N ASP A 149 5.00 -29.15 2.34
CA ASP A 149 5.06 -30.61 2.24
C ASP A 149 3.80 -31.28 2.83
N GLY A 150 2.85 -30.50 3.36
CA GLY A 150 1.62 -30.97 3.97
C GLY A 150 1.77 -31.40 5.45
N ASN A 151 2.91 -31.15 6.09
CA ASN A 151 3.08 -31.49 7.50
C ASN A 151 2.43 -30.41 8.38
N PRO A 152 1.80 -30.77 9.50
CA PRO A 152 1.21 -29.80 10.41
C PRO A 152 2.25 -28.83 10.98
N VAL A 153 1.92 -27.52 11.00
CA VAL A 153 2.69 -26.50 11.71
C VAL A 153 2.22 -26.42 13.16
N PRO A 154 3.00 -26.95 14.13
CA PRO A 154 2.59 -26.93 15.52
C PRO A 154 2.62 -25.51 16.10
N ASN A 155 1.65 -25.20 16.98
CA ASN A 155 1.53 -23.90 17.64
C ASN A 155 1.34 -22.71 16.67
N ALA A 156 0.75 -22.94 15.52
CA ALA A 156 0.33 -21.84 14.66
C ALA A 156 -0.69 -20.96 15.40
N ARG A 157 -0.44 -19.64 15.43
CA ARG A 157 -1.34 -18.65 16.03
C ARG A 157 -2.37 -18.24 14.99
N ILE A 158 -3.62 -18.22 15.37
CA ILE A 158 -4.75 -17.78 14.54
C ILE A 158 -5.41 -16.59 15.26
N GLU A 159 -5.54 -15.49 14.57
CA GLU A 159 -6.11 -14.23 15.09
C GLU A 159 -7.21 -13.70 14.17
#